data_512c3c96e08c8c084da4341c36672e60
#
_entry.id   512c3c96e08c8c084da4341c36672e60
#
_cell.length_a   1.000
_cell.length_b   1.000
_cell.length_c   1.000
_cell.angle_alpha   90.00
_cell.angle_beta   90.00
_cell.angle_gamma   90.00
#
_symmetry.space_group_name_H-M   'P 1'
#
loop_
_entity.id
_entity.type
_entity.pdbx_description
1 polymer ?
#
loop_
_entity_poly.entity_id
_entity_poly.type
_entity_poly.pdbx_seq_one_letter_code
_entity_poly.pdbx_strand_id
1 'polypeptide(L)'
;MNANGNKLDVWLIYQCSKCKHTKNLAIYERQNPTRIQQEEYQLFLANDEELAKEYGRNFQFFMKNHVEVNHEAIHYHYEMEAEEKDITFQKGDLLMIENPYGLRIRSEKLVSEVLGISRSQTKKRLETGQLIMRQEGRNIEIAVC
;
A
#
# COMPACT_ATOMS: atom_id res chain seq x y z
N MET A 1 -22.71 -4.55 -3.72
CA MET A 1 -22.91 -5.75 -4.56
C MET A 1 -24.33 -5.79 -5.09
N ASN A 2 -24.48 -6.08 -6.36
CA ASN A 2 -25.78 -6.21 -7.00
C ASN A 2 -25.84 -7.51 -7.80
N ALA A 3 -26.92 -8.26 -7.66
CA ALA A 3 -27.15 -9.48 -8.40
C ALA A 3 -28.18 -9.24 -9.53
N ASN A 4 -27.83 -9.63 -10.74
CA ASN A 4 -28.72 -9.57 -11.90
C ASN A 4 -28.71 -10.92 -12.61
N GLY A 5 -29.75 -11.72 -12.36
CA GLY A 5 -29.82 -13.11 -12.82
C GLY A 5 -28.69 -13.95 -12.19
N ASN A 6 -27.87 -14.57 -13.05
CA ASN A 6 -26.70 -15.35 -12.63
C ASN A 6 -25.37 -14.58 -12.67
N LYS A 7 -25.43 -13.25 -12.69
CA LYS A 7 -24.27 -12.36 -12.74
C LYS A 7 -24.25 -11.45 -11.53
N LEU A 8 -23.04 -11.13 -11.07
CA LEU A 8 -22.78 -10.20 -9.97
C LEU A 8 -21.96 -9.02 -10.43
N ASP A 9 -22.35 -7.87 -9.92
CA ASP A 9 -21.55 -6.65 -9.95
C ASP A 9 -21.15 -6.29 -8.54
N VAL A 10 -19.87 -6.04 -8.32
CA VAL A 10 -19.30 -5.64 -7.04
C VAL A 10 -18.49 -4.39 -7.23
N TRP A 11 -18.77 -3.37 -6.43
CA TRP A 11 -18.07 -2.08 -6.48
C TRP A 11 -17.48 -1.69 -5.13
N LEU A 12 -16.33 -1.03 -5.18
CA LEU A 12 -15.84 -0.22 -4.08
C LEU A 12 -16.40 1.19 -4.24
N ILE A 13 -17.05 1.69 -3.22
CA ILE A 13 -17.69 3.01 -3.25
C ILE A 13 -16.82 4.02 -2.51
N TYR A 14 -16.38 5.05 -3.22
CA TYR A 14 -15.70 6.20 -2.64
C TYR A 14 -16.65 7.38 -2.50
N GLN A 15 -16.55 8.07 -1.39
CA GLN A 15 -17.30 9.31 -1.16
C GLN A 15 -16.34 10.47 -0.90
N CYS A 16 -16.55 11.57 -1.61
CA CYS A 16 -15.82 12.81 -1.33
C CYS A 16 -16.19 13.35 0.05
N SER A 17 -15.19 13.62 0.88
CA SER A 17 -15.41 14.17 2.23
C SER A 17 -16.02 15.56 2.24
N LYS A 18 -15.83 16.35 1.17
CA LYS A 18 -16.32 17.72 1.04
C LYS A 18 -17.73 17.78 0.44
N CYS A 19 -17.89 17.31 -0.80
CA CYS A 19 -19.14 17.45 -1.55
C CYS A 19 -20.06 16.23 -1.46
N LYS A 20 -19.62 15.15 -0.81
CA LYS A 20 -20.37 13.89 -0.65
C LYS A 20 -20.68 13.17 -1.97
N HIS A 21 -20.10 13.60 -3.08
CA HIS A 21 -20.20 12.88 -4.35
C HIS A 21 -19.61 11.49 -4.21
N THR A 22 -20.29 10.48 -4.76
CA THR A 22 -19.83 9.10 -4.74
C THR A 22 -19.29 8.68 -6.11
N LYS A 23 -18.25 7.84 -6.09
CA LYS A 23 -17.70 7.18 -7.25
C LYS A 23 -17.61 5.68 -7.01
N ASN A 24 -18.15 4.91 -7.92
CA ASN A 24 -18.10 3.46 -7.88
C ASN A 24 -16.91 2.96 -8.69
N LEU A 25 -16.07 2.15 -8.08
CA LEU A 25 -14.95 1.49 -8.73
C LEU A 25 -15.24 -0.01 -8.84
N ALA A 26 -15.28 -0.53 -10.05
CA ALA A 26 -15.63 -1.93 -10.28
C ALA A 26 -14.56 -2.88 -9.74
N ILE A 27 -14.95 -3.79 -8.87
CA ILE A 27 -14.16 -4.95 -8.46
C ILE A 27 -14.46 -6.11 -9.40
N TYR A 28 -15.72 -6.44 -9.55
CA TYR A 28 -16.23 -7.41 -10.52
C TYR A 28 -17.40 -6.81 -11.30
N GLU A 29 -17.40 -7.01 -12.60
CA GLU A 29 -18.49 -6.63 -13.50
C GLU A 29 -19.04 -7.86 -14.19
N ARG A 30 -20.35 -8.08 -14.05
CA ARG A 30 -21.07 -9.21 -14.65
C ARG A 30 -20.37 -10.55 -14.45
N GLN A 31 -19.78 -10.72 -13.27
CA GLN A 31 -19.03 -11.92 -12.90
C GLN A 31 -19.98 -13.06 -12.53
N ASN A 32 -19.66 -14.26 -12.98
CA ASN A 32 -20.34 -15.44 -12.47
C ASN A 32 -19.92 -15.69 -11.01
N PRO A 33 -20.86 -15.82 -10.07
CA PRO A 33 -20.55 -16.05 -8.65
C PRO A 33 -19.67 -17.25 -8.39
N THR A 34 -19.76 -18.28 -9.22
CA THR A 34 -18.97 -19.52 -9.08
C THR A 34 -17.49 -19.32 -9.36
N ARG A 35 -17.12 -18.21 -10.01
CA ARG A 35 -15.71 -17.84 -10.29
C ARG A 35 -15.08 -16.98 -9.20
N ILE A 36 -15.85 -16.55 -8.22
CA ILE A 36 -15.38 -15.82 -7.05
C ILE A 36 -15.08 -16.84 -5.97
N GLN A 37 -13.95 -16.69 -5.28
CA GLN A 37 -13.64 -17.53 -4.13
C GLN A 37 -14.76 -17.42 -3.09
N GLN A 38 -15.18 -18.52 -2.53
CA GLN A 38 -16.35 -18.57 -1.65
C GLN A 38 -16.17 -17.68 -0.41
N GLU A 39 -14.98 -17.64 0.16
CA GLU A 39 -14.66 -16.78 1.31
C GLU A 39 -14.81 -15.31 0.96
N GLU A 40 -14.27 -14.87 -0.17
CA GLU A 40 -14.41 -13.50 -0.66
C GLU A 40 -15.86 -13.15 -0.97
N TYR A 41 -16.60 -14.08 -1.58
CA TYR A 41 -18.02 -13.91 -1.85
C TYR A 41 -18.84 -13.70 -0.57
N GLN A 42 -18.55 -14.44 0.49
CA GLN A 42 -19.21 -14.26 1.78
C GLN A 42 -18.88 -12.90 2.42
N LEU A 43 -17.64 -12.42 2.27
CA LEU A 43 -17.23 -11.10 2.74
C LEU A 43 -17.97 -9.98 1.98
N PHE A 44 -18.20 -10.13 0.68
CA PHE A 44 -19.02 -9.18 -0.09
C PHE A 44 -20.48 -9.18 0.38
N LEU A 45 -21.04 -10.34 0.65
CA LEU A 45 -22.40 -10.45 1.19
C LEU A 45 -22.52 -9.80 2.56
N ALA A 46 -21.49 -9.91 3.39
CA ALA A 46 -21.43 -9.31 4.71
C ALA A 46 -21.08 -7.82 4.69
N ASN A 47 -20.78 -7.26 3.52
CA ASN A 47 -20.29 -5.88 3.37
C ASN A 47 -19.09 -5.58 4.26
N ASP A 48 -18.09 -6.47 4.23
CA ASP A 48 -16.93 -6.46 5.11
C ASP A 48 -16.03 -5.24 4.88
N GLU A 49 -15.76 -4.50 5.95
CA GLU A 49 -14.95 -3.28 5.89
C GLU A 49 -13.46 -3.55 5.64
N GLU A 50 -12.92 -4.63 6.18
CA GLU A 50 -11.50 -4.95 6.01
C GLU A 50 -11.20 -5.32 4.56
N LEU A 51 -12.08 -6.08 3.91
CA LEU A 51 -11.97 -6.36 2.48
C LEU A 51 -12.07 -5.08 1.65
N ALA A 52 -12.96 -4.16 1.99
CA ALA A 52 -13.07 -2.86 1.33
C ALA A 52 -11.78 -2.05 1.48
N LYS A 53 -11.16 -2.06 2.66
CA LYS A 53 -9.87 -1.40 2.91
C LYS A 53 -8.72 -2.04 2.13
N GLU A 54 -8.71 -3.37 1.97
CA GLU A 54 -7.71 -4.05 1.15
C GLU A 54 -7.78 -3.61 -0.31
N TYR A 55 -8.96 -3.55 -0.90
CA TYR A 55 -9.15 -2.99 -2.25
C TYR A 55 -8.76 -1.51 -2.32
N GLY A 56 -9.09 -0.73 -1.29
CA GLY A 56 -8.75 0.68 -1.19
C GLY A 56 -7.25 0.98 -1.04
N ARG A 57 -6.43 -0.02 -0.71
CA ARG A 57 -4.97 0.07 -0.64
C ARG A 57 -4.28 -0.46 -1.89
N ASN A 58 -5.01 -1.13 -2.78
CA ASN A 58 -4.46 -1.79 -3.95
C ASN A 58 -4.30 -0.80 -5.10
N PHE A 59 -3.07 -0.38 -5.36
CA PHE A 59 -2.76 0.55 -6.44
C PHE A 59 -3.13 0.01 -7.82
N GLN A 60 -2.94 -1.27 -8.09
CA GLN A 60 -3.29 -1.89 -9.37
C GLN A 60 -4.80 -1.85 -9.61
N PHE A 61 -5.60 -1.97 -8.56
CA PHE A 61 -7.04 -1.83 -8.64
C PHE A 61 -7.45 -0.42 -9.13
N PHE A 62 -6.80 0.63 -8.65
CA PHE A 62 -7.03 1.99 -9.10
C PHE A 62 -6.60 2.18 -10.56
N MET A 63 -5.46 1.64 -10.95
CA MET A 63 -5.00 1.69 -12.35
C MET A 63 -5.97 0.99 -13.30
N LYS A 64 -6.46 -0.18 -12.92
CA LYS A 64 -7.46 -0.93 -13.70
C LYS A 64 -8.76 -0.12 -13.90
N ASN A 65 -9.13 0.68 -12.92
CA ASN A 65 -10.30 1.55 -12.99
C ASN A 65 -10.01 2.95 -13.57
N HIS A 66 -8.83 3.17 -14.12
CA HIS A 66 -8.40 4.46 -14.71
C HIS A 66 -8.54 5.65 -13.74
N VAL A 67 -8.21 5.43 -12.48
CA VAL A 67 -8.26 6.44 -11.42
C VAL A 67 -6.84 6.86 -11.06
N GLU A 68 -6.60 8.16 -11.11
CA GLU A 68 -5.37 8.74 -10.60
C GLU A 68 -5.39 8.79 -9.06
N VAL A 69 -4.28 8.37 -8.45
CA VAL A 69 -4.09 8.43 -7.01
C VAL A 69 -3.14 9.59 -6.69
N ASN A 70 -3.58 10.47 -5.80
CA ASN A 70 -2.69 11.51 -5.29
C ASN A 70 -1.73 10.91 -4.26
N HIS A 71 -0.54 10.53 -4.72
CA HIS A 71 0.47 9.90 -3.87
C HIS A 71 0.99 10.81 -2.74
N GLU A 72 0.92 12.12 -2.91
CA GLU A 72 1.34 13.09 -1.89
C GLU A 72 0.34 13.17 -0.73
N ALA A 73 -0.93 12.87 -1.00
CA ALA A 73 -2.00 12.86 0.00
C ALA A 73 -2.17 11.50 0.72
N ILE A 74 -1.38 10.48 0.36
CA ILE A 74 -1.46 9.18 1.01
C ILE A 74 -0.91 9.27 2.42
N HIS A 75 -1.75 8.94 3.40
CA HIS A 75 -1.34 8.74 4.78
C HIS A 75 -0.93 7.28 4.98
N TYR A 76 0.29 7.07 5.43
CA TYR A 76 0.81 5.75 5.74
C TYR A 76 1.53 5.79 7.10
N HIS A 77 1.61 4.64 7.72
CA HIS A 77 2.47 4.38 8.86
C HIS A 77 3.31 3.15 8.56
N TYR A 78 4.40 3.00 9.29
CA TYR A 78 5.21 1.79 9.24
C TYR A 78 5.29 1.17 10.62
N GLU A 79 5.37 -0.14 10.64
CA GLU A 79 5.63 -0.92 11.84
C GLU A 79 7.04 -1.51 11.75
N MET A 80 7.73 -1.55 12.87
CA MET A 80 9.08 -2.06 12.92
C MET A 80 9.11 -3.32 13.77
N GLU A 81 9.49 -4.43 13.14
CA GLU A 81 9.74 -5.68 13.83
C GLU A 81 11.17 -5.68 14.34
N ALA A 82 11.35 -5.51 15.65
CA ALA A 82 12.65 -5.57 16.30
C ALA A 82 12.51 -6.12 17.73
N GLU A 83 13.55 -6.78 18.17
CA GLU A 83 13.62 -7.36 19.53
C GLU A 83 13.72 -6.32 20.64
N GLU A 84 14.15 -5.10 20.32
CA GLU A 84 14.39 -4.01 21.27
C GLU A 84 13.48 -2.78 20.99
N LYS A 85 13.07 -2.11 22.06
CA LYS A 85 12.20 -0.92 21.98
C LYS A 85 12.91 0.34 21.50
N ASP A 86 14.21 0.47 21.74
CA ASP A 86 15.02 1.61 21.34
C ASP A 86 16.00 1.18 20.24
N ILE A 87 15.60 1.40 19.00
CA ILE A 87 16.38 0.98 17.83
C ILE A 87 17.29 2.12 17.42
N THR A 88 18.59 1.92 17.63
CA THR A 88 19.64 2.73 17.01
C THR A 88 20.34 1.92 15.93
N PHE A 89 20.33 2.44 14.72
CA PHE A 89 20.97 1.77 13.59
C PHE A 89 22.50 1.94 13.66
N GLN A 90 23.21 0.83 13.60
CA GLN A 90 24.65 0.78 13.71
C GLN A 90 25.29 0.26 12.42
N LYS A 91 26.58 0.51 12.28
CA LYS A 91 27.36 -0.05 11.17
C LYS A 91 27.27 -1.58 11.16
N GLY A 92 26.89 -2.13 10.01
CA GLY A 92 26.68 -3.56 9.82
C GLY A 92 25.22 -3.98 9.86
N ASP A 93 24.30 -3.09 10.25
CA ASP A 93 22.87 -3.39 10.26
C ASP A 93 22.33 -3.51 8.83
N LEU A 94 21.41 -4.45 8.66
CA LEU A 94 20.66 -4.68 7.44
C LEU A 94 19.18 -4.53 7.73
N LEU A 95 18.53 -3.65 6.99
CA LEU A 95 17.10 -3.43 7.09
C LEU A 95 16.39 -3.83 5.81
N MET A 96 15.23 -4.45 5.96
CA MET A 96 14.32 -4.70 4.86
C MET A 96 13.04 -3.89 5.09
N ILE A 97 12.71 -3.01 4.17
CA ILE A 97 11.44 -2.28 4.16
C ILE A 97 10.50 -2.98 3.20
N GLU A 98 9.46 -3.57 3.73
CA GLU A 98 8.41 -4.21 2.95
C GLU A 98 7.31 -3.22 2.61
N ASN A 99 6.85 -3.26 1.37
CA ASN A 99 5.76 -2.43 0.87
C ASN A 99 4.68 -3.33 0.24
N PRO A 100 3.91 -4.05 1.04
CA PRO A 100 2.98 -5.07 0.54
C PRO A 100 1.85 -4.49 -0.31
N TYR A 101 1.49 -3.24 -0.10
CA TYR A 101 0.42 -2.57 -0.85
C TYR A 101 0.90 -1.82 -2.10
N GLY A 102 2.21 -1.81 -2.36
CA GLY A 102 2.78 -1.12 -3.52
C GLY A 102 2.57 0.39 -3.51
N LEU A 103 2.62 1.02 -2.33
CA LEU A 103 2.52 2.47 -2.20
C LEU A 103 3.68 3.13 -2.93
N ARG A 104 3.38 4.14 -3.76
CA ARG A 104 4.40 4.92 -4.47
C ARG A 104 4.94 6.03 -3.59
N ILE A 105 5.87 5.68 -2.74
CA ILE A 105 6.59 6.61 -1.87
C ILE A 105 8.01 6.68 -2.37
N ARG A 106 8.58 7.87 -2.42
CA ARG A 106 10.00 8.03 -2.77
C ARG A 106 10.86 7.28 -1.77
N SER A 107 11.75 6.42 -2.27
CA SER A 107 12.58 5.54 -1.44
C SER A 107 13.41 6.34 -0.43
N GLU A 108 14.01 7.47 -0.84
CA GLU A 108 14.78 8.35 0.04
C GLU A 108 13.94 8.93 1.19
N LYS A 109 12.68 9.28 0.91
CA LYS A 109 11.74 9.77 1.94
C LYS A 109 11.47 8.68 2.97
N LEU A 110 11.14 7.49 2.51
CA LEU A 110 10.81 6.35 3.37
C LEU A 110 12.01 5.93 4.22
N VAL A 111 13.18 5.84 3.62
CA VAL A 111 14.44 5.53 4.31
C VAL A 111 14.76 6.59 5.37
N SER A 112 14.58 7.87 5.05
CA SER A 112 14.81 8.97 5.99
C SER A 112 13.90 8.88 7.21
N GLU A 113 12.61 8.57 7.01
CA GLU A 113 11.64 8.41 8.09
C GLU A 113 11.99 7.21 8.98
N VAL A 114 12.32 6.07 8.38
CA VAL A 114 12.67 4.84 9.12
C VAL A 114 13.96 5.02 9.92
N LEU A 115 14.97 5.65 9.35
CA LEU A 115 16.25 5.90 10.03
C LEU A 115 16.22 7.10 10.99
N GLY A 116 15.16 7.91 10.96
CA GLY A 116 15.06 9.10 11.81
C GLY A 116 16.05 10.22 11.46
N ILE A 117 16.46 10.32 10.19
CA ILE A 117 17.37 11.34 9.69
C ILE A 117 16.71 12.20 8.61
N SER A 118 17.30 13.34 8.28
CA SER A 118 16.79 14.20 7.20
C SER A 118 17.04 13.58 5.82
N ARG A 119 16.25 14.00 4.81
CA ARG A 119 16.48 13.59 3.42
C ARG A 119 17.90 13.98 2.91
N SER A 120 18.36 15.15 3.31
CA SER A 120 19.72 15.62 2.96
C SER A 120 20.79 14.71 3.54
N GLN A 121 20.64 14.28 4.79
CA GLN A 121 21.55 13.32 5.43
C GLN A 121 21.47 11.94 4.76
N THR A 122 20.29 11.47 4.41
CA THR A 122 20.12 10.21 3.67
C THR A 122 20.83 10.25 2.34
N LYS A 123 20.63 11.31 1.56
CA LYS A 123 21.28 11.50 0.26
C LYS A 123 22.80 11.53 0.41
N LYS A 124 23.32 12.29 1.37
CA LYS A 124 24.75 12.36 1.64
C LYS A 124 25.35 11.01 2.01
N ARG A 125 24.68 10.24 2.85
CA ARG A 125 25.14 8.92 3.26
C ARG A 125 25.10 7.89 2.11
N LEU A 126 24.13 7.99 1.22
CA LEU A 126 24.08 7.18 -0.01
C LEU A 126 25.24 7.54 -0.96
N GLU A 127 25.52 8.82 -1.13
CA GLU A 127 26.62 9.31 -1.98
C GLU A 127 28.00 8.92 -1.42
N THR A 128 28.17 8.92 -0.10
CA THR A 128 29.44 8.56 0.56
C THR A 128 29.62 7.07 0.84
N GLY A 129 28.63 6.25 0.50
CA GLY A 129 28.67 4.81 0.76
C GLY A 129 28.43 4.39 2.21
N GLN A 130 28.02 5.31 3.07
CA GLN A 130 27.60 4.99 4.46
C GLN A 130 26.24 4.28 4.53
N LEU A 131 25.43 4.41 3.50
CA LEU A 131 24.23 3.64 3.26
C LEU A 131 24.28 3.05 1.86
N ILE A 132 23.86 1.82 1.74
CA ILE A 132 23.65 1.15 0.45
C ILE A 132 22.16 0.77 0.39
N MET A 133 21.51 1.20 -0.66
CA MET A 133 20.09 0.92 -0.89
C MET A 133 19.93 0.07 -2.14
N ARG A 134 19.20 -1.03 -2.02
CA ARG A 134 18.78 -1.88 -3.11
C ARG A 134 17.26 -1.92 -3.16
N GLN A 135 16.70 -1.76 -4.33
CA GLN A 135 15.28 -1.94 -4.54
C GLN A 135 15.03 -3.26 -5.26
N GLU A 136 14.24 -4.12 -4.63
CA GLU A 136 13.79 -5.40 -5.17
C GLU A 136 12.26 -5.39 -5.28
N GLY A 137 11.73 -5.11 -6.48
CA GLY A 137 10.29 -5.00 -6.69
C GLY A 137 9.67 -3.90 -5.83
N ARG A 138 8.87 -4.28 -4.84
CA ARG A 138 8.22 -3.36 -3.90
C ARG A 138 8.99 -3.15 -2.60
N ASN A 139 10.04 -3.93 -2.38
CA ASN A 139 10.80 -3.92 -1.15
C ASN A 139 12.09 -3.14 -1.32
N ILE A 140 12.59 -2.59 -0.22
CA ILE A 140 13.86 -1.86 -0.17
C ILE A 140 14.76 -2.50 0.87
N GLU A 141 15.95 -2.90 0.45
CA GLU A 141 17.01 -3.36 1.34
C GLU A 141 17.99 -2.23 1.59
N ILE A 142 18.31 -2.00 2.85
CA ILE A 142 19.26 -0.97 3.28
C ILE A 142 20.35 -1.59 4.12
N ALA A 143 21.59 -1.39 3.73
CA ALA A 143 22.76 -1.73 4.52
C ALA A 143 23.39 -0.47 5.10
N VAL A 144 23.66 -0.49 6.41
CA VAL A 144 24.39 0.56 7.11
C VAL A 144 25.86 0.19 7.14
N CYS A 145 26.69 1.00 6.48
CA CYS A 145 28.12 0.72 6.30
C CYS A 145 29.01 1.55 7.21
#